data_acc3ef6d812bcf296c0a3eb87bed8f1e
#
_entry.id   acc3ef6d812bcf296c0a3eb87bed8f1e
#
_cell.length_a   1.000
_cell.length_b   1.000
_cell.length_c   1.000
_cell.angle_alpha   90.00
_cell.angle_beta   90.00
_cell.angle_gamma   90.00
#
_symmetry.space_group_name_H-M   'P 1'
#
loop_
_entity.id
_entity.type
_entity.pdbx_description
1 polymer ?
#
loop_
_entity_poly.entity_id
_entity_poly.type
_entity_poly.pdbx_seq_one_letter_code
_entity_poly.pdbx_strand_id
1 'polypeptide(L)'
;MNEITMKMQADQLIRMALQEDITSEDVSTNAVMPTATRGTVDLIAKEDGVIAGLDIYARVFTILDEKTEISFFCKDGDEVKKGELMATVTGDIRVLLSGERVALNYLQRMSGIATYTRQVSKLLEGSKVTLLDTRKTTPNCRVFEKYAVRVGGGCNHRYNLSDGVLLKDNHIGAAGSVTKAVQMAKAYAPCVRKIEIEVETLEQVREAVEAGADIIMLDNMTPEVMRQAVELIDGRAQTECSGNITKENIQKIREIGVDFVSSGALTHSAPILDISMKNLHAV
;
A
#
# COMPACT_ATOMS: atom_id res chain seq x y z
N MET A 1 -3.59 -6.09 10.57
CA MET A 1 -4.02 -4.67 10.84
C MET A 1 -4.48 -4.60 12.30
N ASN A 2 -4.42 -3.43 12.99
CA ASN A 2 -4.98 -3.39 14.35
C ASN A 2 -6.52 -3.37 14.33
N GLU A 3 -7.12 -3.87 15.42
CA GLU A 3 -8.58 -4.07 15.52
C GLU A 3 -9.39 -2.77 15.42
N ILE A 4 -8.88 -1.65 15.96
CA ILE A 4 -9.56 -0.35 15.88
C ILE A 4 -9.62 0.15 14.44
N THR A 5 -8.51 0.11 13.72
CA THR A 5 -8.47 0.49 12.30
C THR A 5 -9.36 -0.42 11.46
N MET A 6 -9.39 -1.72 11.75
CA MET A 6 -10.28 -2.68 11.10
C MET A 6 -11.74 -2.25 11.23
N LYS A 7 -12.21 -2.05 12.45
CA LYS A 7 -13.61 -1.67 12.72
C LYS A 7 -13.99 -0.29 12.16
N MET A 8 -13.07 0.68 12.27
CA MET A 8 -13.39 2.07 11.91
C MET A 8 -13.25 2.37 10.42
N GLN A 9 -12.38 1.68 9.70
CA GLN A 9 -12.08 1.98 8.30
C GLN A 9 -12.34 0.80 7.36
N ALA A 10 -11.91 -0.41 7.70
CA ALA A 10 -12.01 -1.56 6.80
C ALA A 10 -13.43 -2.15 6.75
N ASP A 11 -14.14 -2.29 7.87
CA ASP A 11 -15.47 -2.91 7.91
C ASP A 11 -16.47 -2.24 6.97
N GLN A 12 -16.47 -0.90 6.91
CA GLN A 12 -17.37 -0.17 6.02
C GLN A 12 -17.08 -0.50 4.55
N LEU A 13 -15.80 -0.53 4.16
CA LEU A 13 -15.39 -0.81 2.78
C LEU A 13 -15.66 -2.27 2.39
N ILE A 14 -15.44 -3.21 3.32
CA ILE A 14 -15.76 -4.63 3.11
C ILE A 14 -17.27 -4.81 2.92
N ARG A 15 -18.10 -4.16 3.75
CA ARG A 15 -19.58 -4.21 3.59
C ARG A 15 -20.04 -3.63 2.26
N MET A 16 -19.42 -2.53 1.80
CA MET A 16 -19.73 -1.96 0.48
C MET A 16 -19.35 -2.92 -0.65
N ALA A 17 -18.20 -3.59 -0.57
CA ALA A 17 -17.78 -4.58 -1.56
C ALA A 17 -18.71 -5.82 -1.55
N LEU A 18 -19.14 -6.29 -0.38
CA LEU A 18 -20.13 -7.37 -0.27
C LEU A 18 -21.49 -6.96 -0.84
N GLN A 19 -21.94 -5.72 -0.63
CA GLN A 19 -23.19 -5.19 -1.18
C GLN A 19 -23.13 -5.02 -2.71
N GLU A 20 -21.95 -4.69 -3.26
CA GLU A 20 -21.72 -4.63 -4.71
C GLU A 20 -21.86 -6.01 -5.35
N ASP A 21 -21.32 -7.06 -4.71
CA ASP A 21 -21.33 -8.43 -5.22
C ASP A 21 -22.66 -9.16 -4.95
N ILE A 22 -23.32 -8.84 -3.83
CA ILE A 22 -24.59 -9.47 -3.40
C ILE A 22 -25.66 -8.39 -3.28
N THR A 23 -26.31 -8.06 -4.39
CA THR A 23 -27.36 -7.01 -4.41
C THR A 23 -28.70 -7.49 -3.86
N SER A 24 -29.11 -8.73 -4.19
CA SER A 24 -30.36 -9.35 -3.74
C SER A 24 -30.15 -10.77 -3.23
N GLU A 25 -29.43 -11.60 -3.98
CA GLU A 25 -29.11 -12.98 -3.63
C GLU A 25 -27.92 -13.50 -4.42
N ASP A 26 -27.27 -14.58 -3.92
CA ASP A 26 -26.38 -15.44 -4.69
C ASP A 26 -27.19 -16.57 -5.32
N VAL A 27 -27.60 -16.37 -6.57
CA VAL A 27 -28.46 -17.29 -7.31
C VAL A 27 -27.85 -18.69 -7.42
N SER A 28 -26.54 -18.76 -7.69
CA SER A 28 -25.84 -20.05 -7.84
C SER A 28 -25.79 -20.82 -6.53
N THR A 29 -25.44 -20.17 -5.45
CA THR A 29 -25.38 -20.78 -4.13
C THR A 29 -26.75 -21.18 -3.65
N ASN A 30 -27.78 -20.33 -3.79
CA ASN A 30 -29.15 -20.65 -3.38
C ASN A 30 -29.73 -21.81 -4.17
N ALA A 31 -29.37 -21.95 -5.46
CA ALA A 31 -29.85 -23.08 -6.31
C ALA A 31 -29.31 -24.43 -5.83
N VAL A 32 -28.10 -24.51 -5.32
CA VAL A 32 -27.43 -25.77 -4.96
C VAL A 32 -27.40 -26.04 -3.45
N MET A 33 -27.54 -24.98 -2.63
CA MET A 33 -27.52 -25.05 -1.16
C MET A 33 -28.79 -24.41 -0.55
N PRO A 34 -29.94 -25.05 -0.67
CA PRO A 34 -31.21 -24.48 -0.18
C PRO A 34 -31.29 -24.40 1.36
N THR A 35 -30.45 -25.13 2.07
CA THR A 35 -30.40 -25.17 3.54
C THR A 35 -29.00 -24.96 4.04
N ALA A 36 -28.87 -24.43 5.30
CA ALA A 36 -27.58 -24.29 5.98
C ALA A 36 -26.91 -25.66 6.10
N THR A 37 -25.68 -25.75 5.63
CA THR A 37 -24.83 -26.94 5.72
C THR A 37 -23.43 -26.51 6.09
N ARG A 38 -22.87 -27.10 7.16
CA ARG A 38 -21.48 -26.81 7.56
C ARG A 38 -20.52 -27.49 6.59
N GLY A 39 -19.51 -26.76 6.17
CA GLY A 39 -18.46 -27.27 5.29
C GLY A 39 -17.13 -26.61 5.56
N THR A 40 -16.09 -27.12 4.90
CA THR A 40 -14.75 -26.59 4.97
C THR A 40 -14.16 -26.41 3.56
N VAL A 41 -13.27 -25.41 3.41
CA VAL A 41 -12.61 -25.08 2.14
C VAL A 41 -11.18 -24.66 2.40
N ASP A 42 -10.26 -25.01 1.50
CA ASP A 42 -8.83 -24.70 1.59
C ASP A 42 -8.50 -23.42 0.81
N LEU A 43 -7.65 -22.56 1.41
CA LEU A 43 -7.05 -21.40 0.77
C LEU A 43 -5.64 -21.77 0.30
N ILE A 44 -5.38 -21.70 -1.02
CA ILE A 44 -4.16 -22.22 -1.64
C ILE A 44 -3.49 -21.14 -2.50
N ALA A 45 -2.17 -20.94 -2.32
CA ALA A 45 -1.35 -20.10 -3.20
C ALA A 45 -1.22 -20.73 -4.59
N LYS A 46 -1.43 -19.96 -5.66
CA LYS A 46 -1.30 -20.42 -7.05
C LYS A 46 0.02 -19.99 -7.69
N GLU A 47 0.75 -19.09 -7.02
CA GLU A 47 2.09 -18.63 -7.40
C GLU A 47 2.90 -18.26 -6.14
N ASP A 48 4.21 -18.07 -6.31
CA ASP A 48 5.12 -17.67 -5.24
C ASP A 48 4.94 -16.18 -4.92
N GLY A 49 4.85 -15.81 -3.64
CA GLY A 49 4.72 -14.40 -3.26
C GLY A 49 4.74 -14.16 -1.76
N VAL A 50 4.47 -12.91 -1.37
CA VAL A 50 4.37 -12.46 0.01
C VAL A 50 2.91 -12.24 0.36
N ILE A 51 2.44 -12.87 1.44
CA ILE A 51 1.05 -12.76 1.88
C ILE A 51 0.84 -11.46 2.67
N ALA A 52 -0.27 -10.78 2.37
CA ALA A 52 -0.73 -9.61 3.10
C ALA A 52 -2.26 -9.51 3.08
N GLY A 53 -2.88 -9.31 4.24
CA GLY A 53 -4.33 -9.09 4.37
C GLY A 53 -5.13 -10.29 4.85
N LEU A 54 -4.52 -11.24 5.55
CA LEU A 54 -5.22 -12.40 6.12
C LEU A 54 -6.34 -11.98 7.08
N ASP A 55 -6.14 -10.95 7.89
CA ASP A 55 -7.20 -10.40 8.76
C ASP A 55 -8.38 -9.83 7.95
N ILE A 56 -8.11 -9.20 6.79
CA ILE A 56 -9.15 -8.66 5.90
C ILE A 56 -9.92 -9.81 5.24
N TYR A 57 -9.19 -10.82 4.77
CA TYR A 57 -9.78 -12.05 4.22
C TYR A 57 -10.74 -12.72 5.23
N ALA A 58 -10.30 -12.92 6.47
CA ALA A 58 -11.11 -13.49 7.53
C ALA A 58 -12.32 -12.59 7.86
N ARG A 59 -12.12 -11.26 7.84
CA ARG A 59 -13.17 -10.32 8.19
C ARG A 59 -14.34 -10.33 7.21
N VAL A 60 -14.12 -10.61 5.93
CA VAL A 60 -15.19 -10.78 4.95
C VAL A 60 -16.17 -11.86 5.40
N PHE A 61 -15.69 -13.03 5.79
CA PHE A 61 -16.53 -14.14 6.23
C PHE A 61 -17.20 -13.86 7.57
N THR A 62 -16.47 -13.30 8.54
CA THR A 62 -17.01 -12.99 9.87
C THR A 62 -18.03 -11.84 9.87
N ILE A 63 -18.05 -11.00 8.84
CA ILE A 63 -19.12 -10.02 8.62
C ILE A 63 -20.41 -10.71 8.11
N LEU A 64 -20.28 -11.76 7.31
CA LEU A 64 -21.41 -12.53 6.82
C LEU A 64 -21.97 -13.50 7.88
N ASP A 65 -21.08 -14.18 8.62
CA ASP A 65 -21.44 -15.06 9.74
C ASP A 65 -20.30 -15.11 10.77
N GLU A 66 -20.56 -14.59 11.98
CA GLU A 66 -19.60 -14.58 13.09
C GLU A 66 -19.15 -15.97 13.56
N LYS A 67 -19.88 -17.03 13.18
CA LYS A 67 -19.56 -18.42 13.50
C LYS A 67 -18.56 -19.06 12.53
N THR A 68 -18.14 -18.34 11.48
CA THR A 68 -17.11 -18.84 10.57
C THR A 68 -15.76 -18.90 11.28
N GLU A 69 -15.12 -20.06 11.21
CA GLU A 69 -13.82 -20.35 11.81
C GLU A 69 -12.75 -20.39 10.74
N ILE A 70 -11.61 -19.70 10.95
CA ILE A 70 -10.49 -19.71 10.02
C ILE A 70 -9.21 -20.15 10.76
N SER A 71 -8.57 -21.18 10.24
CA SER A 71 -7.28 -21.68 10.72
C SER A 71 -6.20 -21.29 9.73
N PHE A 72 -5.34 -20.33 10.07
CA PHE A 72 -4.21 -19.91 9.24
C PHE A 72 -2.95 -20.75 9.51
N PHE A 73 -2.21 -21.11 8.44
CA PHE A 73 -0.92 -21.80 8.47
C PHE A 73 0.25 -20.87 8.12
N CYS A 74 -0.02 -19.65 7.76
CA CYS A 74 0.93 -18.58 7.51
C CYS A 74 0.42 -17.26 8.14
N LYS A 75 1.26 -16.24 8.14
CA LYS A 75 0.94 -14.88 8.62
C LYS A 75 1.32 -13.83 7.59
N ASP A 76 0.80 -12.62 7.74
CA ASP A 76 1.17 -11.48 6.90
C ASP A 76 2.70 -11.26 6.96
N GLY A 77 3.31 -11.13 5.79
CA GLY A 77 4.75 -10.99 5.59
C GLY A 77 5.50 -12.28 5.28
N ASP A 78 4.88 -13.45 5.46
CA ASP A 78 5.48 -14.72 5.07
C ASP A 78 5.56 -14.85 3.53
N GLU A 79 6.62 -15.47 3.04
CA GLU A 79 6.77 -15.88 1.64
C GLU A 79 6.15 -17.29 1.48
N VAL A 80 5.18 -17.41 0.57
CA VAL A 80 4.53 -18.69 0.24
C VAL A 80 4.95 -19.19 -1.13
N LYS A 81 4.80 -20.49 -1.33
CA LYS A 81 5.10 -21.17 -2.59
C LYS A 81 3.82 -21.62 -3.29
N LYS A 82 3.88 -21.72 -4.61
CA LYS A 82 2.80 -22.29 -5.41
C LYS A 82 2.39 -23.67 -4.89
N GLY A 83 1.09 -23.84 -4.63
CA GLY A 83 0.50 -25.08 -4.10
C GLY A 83 0.47 -25.14 -2.56
N GLU A 84 1.01 -24.16 -1.87
CA GLU A 84 1.01 -24.12 -0.40
C GLU A 84 -0.39 -23.87 0.16
N LEU A 85 -0.77 -24.64 1.19
CA LEU A 85 -2.00 -24.47 1.96
C LEU A 85 -1.78 -23.35 2.98
N MET A 86 -2.51 -22.23 2.81
CA MET A 86 -2.37 -21.03 3.65
C MET A 86 -3.39 -20.98 4.78
N ALA A 87 -4.59 -21.49 4.55
CA ALA A 87 -5.65 -21.52 5.56
C ALA A 87 -6.70 -22.59 5.21
N THR A 88 -7.46 -22.97 6.24
CA THR A 88 -8.72 -23.70 6.10
C THR A 88 -9.83 -22.86 6.73
N VAL A 89 -10.93 -22.68 6.00
CA VAL A 89 -12.12 -21.93 6.42
C VAL A 89 -13.28 -22.88 6.61
N THR A 90 -13.91 -22.85 7.78
CA THR A 90 -15.04 -23.74 8.14
C THR A 90 -16.24 -22.90 8.57
N GLY A 91 -17.39 -23.14 7.95
CA GLY A 91 -18.62 -22.39 8.22
C GLY A 91 -19.82 -22.90 7.42
N ASP A 92 -20.90 -22.12 7.34
CA ASP A 92 -22.01 -22.39 6.42
C ASP A 92 -21.49 -22.29 4.97
N ILE A 93 -21.66 -23.35 4.19
CA ILE A 93 -21.20 -23.40 2.78
C ILE A 93 -21.72 -22.20 1.98
N ARG A 94 -22.92 -21.70 2.26
CA ARG A 94 -23.49 -20.52 1.60
C ARG A 94 -22.66 -19.27 1.86
N VAL A 95 -22.21 -19.10 3.11
CA VAL A 95 -21.30 -17.98 3.50
C VAL A 95 -19.96 -18.13 2.82
N LEU A 96 -19.39 -19.35 2.79
CA LEU A 96 -18.10 -19.62 2.16
C LEU A 96 -18.12 -19.31 0.66
N LEU A 97 -19.18 -19.71 -0.05
CA LEU A 97 -19.34 -19.47 -1.48
C LEU A 97 -19.61 -17.99 -1.79
N SER A 98 -20.55 -17.36 -1.08
CA SER A 98 -20.93 -15.96 -1.35
C SER A 98 -19.84 -14.95 -0.94
N GLY A 99 -19.00 -15.29 0.05
CA GLY A 99 -17.89 -14.42 0.50
C GLY A 99 -16.59 -14.59 -0.28
N GLU A 100 -16.42 -15.70 -1.00
CA GLU A 100 -15.18 -16.12 -1.65
C GLU A 100 -14.57 -15.01 -2.51
N ARG A 101 -15.34 -14.44 -3.44
CA ARG A 101 -14.81 -13.50 -4.43
C ARG A 101 -14.30 -12.22 -3.78
N VAL A 102 -15.08 -11.63 -2.90
CA VAL A 102 -14.70 -10.41 -2.19
C VAL A 102 -13.46 -10.65 -1.30
N ALA A 103 -13.43 -11.77 -0.57
CA ALA A 103 -12.30 -12.14 0.27
C ALA A 103 -11.00 -12.33 -0.55
N LEU A 104 -11.08 -13.05 -1.67
CA LEU A 104 -9.96 -13.26 -2.58
C LEU A 104 -9.50 -11.96 -3.24
N ASN A 105 -10.41 -11.09 -3.67
CA ASN A 105 -10.05 -9.82 -4.30
C ASN A 105 -9.18 -8.95 -3.38
N TYR A 106 -9.54 -8.82 -2.11
CA TYR A 106 -8.71 -8.12 -1.13
C TYR A 106 -7.37 -8.81 -0.91
N LEU A 107 -7.36 -10.11 -0.62
CA LEU A 107 -6.15 -10.86 -0.31
C LEU A 107 -5.16 -10.88 -1.49
N GLN A 108 -5.65 -11.15 -2.70
CA GLN A 108 -4.85 -11.16 -3.93
C GLN A 108 -4.23 -9.79 -4.21
N ARG A 109 -5.03 -8.71 -4.09
CA ARG A 109 -4.54 -7.33 -4.30
C ARG A 109 -3.48 -6.95 -3.28
N MET A 110 -3.75 -7.16 -2.00
CA MET A 110 -2.82 -6.81 -0.92
C MET A 110 -1.54 -7.65 -0.99
N SER A 111 -1.64 -8.95 -1.23
CA SER A 111 -0.48 -9.83 -1.40
C SER A 111 0.35 -9.48 -2.63
N GLY A 112 -0.29 -9.09 -3.73
CA GLY A 112 0.41 -8.61 -4.92
C GLY A 112 1.23 -7.35 -4.65
N ILE A 113 0.66 -6.36 -3.94
CA ILE A 113 1.36 -5.15 -3.50
C ILE A 113 2.54 -5.50 -2.59
N ALA A 114 2.33 -6.38 -1.60
CA ALA A 114 3.39 -6.80 -0.68
C ALA A 114 4.52 -7.53 -1.42
N THR A 115 4.17 -8.40 -2.37
CA THR A 115 5.13 -9.15 -3.21
C THR A 115 5.97 -8.18 -4.05
N TYR A 116 5.33 -7.25 -4.77
CA TYR A 116 6.04 -6.27 -5.58
C TYR A 116 6.91 -5.35 -4.72
N THR A 117 6.40 -4.87 -3.60
CA THR A 117 7.16 -4.05 -2.64
C THR A 117 8.37 -4.80 -2.10
N ARG A 118 8.25 -6.08 -1.74
CA ARG A 118 9.36 -6.92 -1.29
C ARG A 118 10.45 -7.04 -2.36
N GLN A 119 10.07 -7.22 -3.63
CA GLN A 119 11.02 -7.30 -4.73
C GLN A 119 11.79 -6.00 -4.91
N VAL A 120 11.11 -4.84 -4.83
CA VAL A 120 11.73 -3.52 -4.95
C VAL A 120 12.60 -3.19 -3.74
N SER A 121 12.13 -3.48 -2.53
CA SER A 121 12.86 -3.26 -1.27
C SER A 121 14.18 -4.06 -1.23
N LYS A 122 14.17 -5.31 -1.69
CA LYS A 122 15.40 -6.14 -1.79
C LYS A 122 16.48 -5.50 -2.66
N LEU A 123 16.13 -4.71 -3.67
CA LEU A 123 17.10 -4.01 -4.52
C LEU A 123 17.80 -2.84 -3.79
N LEU A 124 17.22 -2.35 -2.71
CA LEU A 124 17.78 -1.27 -1.87
C LEU A 124 18.53 -1.79 -0.63
N GLU A 125 18.55 -3.11 -0.40
CA GLU A 125 19.24 -3.69 0.75
C GLU A 125 20.73 -3.29 0.80
N GLY A 126 21.19 -2.92 2.01
CA GLY A 126 22.55 -2.45 2.24
C GLY A 126 22.81 -0.99 1.83
N SER A 127 21.78 -0.24 1.39
CA SER A 127 21.84 1.23 1.24
C SER A 127 21.13 1.92 2.41
N LYS A 128 21.33 3.25 2.54
CA LYS A 128 20.57 4.08 3.50
C LYS A 128 19.17 4.45 3.00
N VAL A 129 18.86 4.18 1.74
CA VAL A 129 17.65 4.66 1.07
C VAL A 129 16.41 3.93 1.59
N THR A 130 15.43 4.66 2.04
CA THR A 130 14.13 4.13 2.47
C THR A 130 13.12 4.20 1.33
N LEU A 131 12.48 3.07 1.01
CA LEU A 131 11.43 2.98 -0.01
C LEU A 131 10.09 3.45 0.56
N LEU A 132 9.47 4.43 -0.09
CA LEU A 132 8.17 5.00 0.28
C LEU A 132 7.10 4.69 -0.76
N ASP A 133 5.86 4.54 -0.29
CA ASP A 133 4.67 4.60 -1.16
C ASP A 133 4.30 6.06 -1.50
N THR A 134 3.13 6.24 -2.11
CA THR A 134 2.57 7.55 -2.43
C THR A 134 1.06 7.59 -2.13
N ARG A 135 0.39 8.69 -2.51
CA ARG A 135 -1.08 8.77 -2.51
C ARG A 135 -1.73 8.26 -3.81
N LYS A 136 -0.95 7.72 -4.74
CA LYS A 136 -1.45 7.11 -5.99
C LYS A 136 -2.02 5.72 -5.70
N THR A 137 -3.07 5.65 -4.88
CA THR A 137 -3.77 4.44 -4.48
C THR A 137 -5.13 4.34 -5.17
N THR A 138 -5.68 3.12 -5.27
CA THR A 138 -7.06 2.92 -5.69
C THR A 138 -8.00 3.70 -4.76
N PRO A 139 -8.97 4.48 -5.29
CA PRO A 139 -9.94 5.19 -4.45
C PRO A 139 -10.57 4.24 -3.42
N ASN A 140 -10.70 4.72 -2.19
CA ASN A 140 -11.20 4.01 -1.02
C ASN A 140 -10.35 2.81 -0.54
N CYS A 141 -9.38 2.30 -1.31
CA CYS A 141 -8.55 1.16 -0.92
C CYS A 141 -7.24 1.54 -0.21
N ARG A 142 -6.99 2.82 0.08
CA ARG A 142 -5.72 3.30 0.65
C ARG A 142 -5.30 2.62 1.95
N VAL A 143 -6.25 2.33 2.82
CA VAL A 143 -5.99 1.65 4.10
C VAL A 143 -5.40 0.26 3.88
N PHE A 144 -5.87 -0.46 2.87
CA PHE A 144 -5.40 -1.80 2.52
C PHE A 144 -4.06 -1.75 1.78
N GLU A 145 -3.94 -0.87 0.77
CA GLU A 145 -2.76 -0.78 -0.08
C GLU A 145 -1.53 -0.29 0.69
N LYS A 146 -1.68 0.75 1.54
CA LYS A 146 -0.57 1.22 2.39
C LYS A 146 -0.17 0.22 3.47
N TYR A 147 -1.11 -0.55 4.01
CA TYR A 147 -0.79 -1.65 4.89
C TYR A 147 0.05 -2.72 4.17
N ALA A 148 -0.35 -3.10 2.96
CA ALA A 148 0.35 -4.10 2.15
C ALA A 148 1.78 -3.66 1.79
N VAL A 149 2.01 -2.37 1.49
CA VAL A 149 3.36 -1.82 1.28
C VAL A 149 4.24 -2.06 2.51
N ARG A 150 3.73 -1.80 3.72
CA ARG A 150 4.49 -2.04 4.96
C ARG A 150 4.81 -3.51 5.17
N VAL A 151 3.86 -4.41 4.90
CA VAL A 151 4.06 -5.86 4.96
C VAL A 151 5.15 -6.31 3.98
N GLY A 152 5.20 -5.70 2.79
CA GLY A 152 6.22 -5.93 1.78
C GLY A 152 7.62 -5.41 2.15
N GLY A 153 7.76 -4.61 3.21
CA GLY A 153 9.04 -4.03 3.68
C GLY A 153 9.30 -2.61 3.21
N GLY A 154 8.32 -1.94 2.60
CA GLY A 154 8.33 -0.50 2.34
C GLY A 154 7.85 0.31 3.54
N CYS A 155 7.97 1.63 3.45
CA CYS A 155 7.44 2.60 4.42
C CYS A 155 6.32 3.43 3.79
N ASN A 156 5.49 4.03 4.64
CA ASN A 156 4.43 4.89 4.16
C ASN A 156 4.90 6.35 4.10
N HIS A 157 4.67 7.02 2.97
CA HIS A 157 4.60 8.47 2.87
C HIS A 157 3.29 8.95 3.50
N ARG A 158 3.06 10.27 3.60
CA ARG A 158 1.83 10.85 4.17
C ARG A 158 0.58 10.11 3.69
N TYR A 159 -0.32 9.83 4.65
CA TYR A 159 -1.52 9.05 4.38
C TYR A 159 -2.55 9.87 3.57
N ASN A 160 -2.74 11.14 3.93
CA ASN A 160 -3.71 12.03 3.30
C ASN A 160 -3.20 13.49 3.30
N LEU A 161 -4.05 14.43 2.90
CA LEU A 161 -3.71 15.85 2.84
C LEU A 161 -3.55 16.50 4.23
N SER A 162 -4.10 15.88 5.28
CA SER A 162 -4.03 16.38 6.65
C SER A 162 -2.81 15.87 7.43
N ASP A 163 -2.10 14.86 6.91
CA ASP A 163 -1.02 14.18 7.63
C ASP A 163 0.31 14.96 7.60
N GLY A 164 0.65 15.54 6.46
CA GLY A 164 1.87 16.34 6.29
C GLY A 164 1.76 17.33 5.14
N VAL A 165 2.61 18.35 5.17
CA VAL A 165 2.71 19.35 4.10
C VAL A 165 3.57 18.77 2.97
N LEU A 166 3.08 18.85 1.73
CA LEU A 166 3.85 18.62 0.51
C LEU A 166 3.46 19.70 -0.50
N LEU A 167 4.39 20.61 -0.72
CA LEU A 167 4.27 21.69 -1.69
C LEU A 167 4.74 21.20 -3.05
N LYS A 168 3.94 21.42 -4.08
CA LYS A 168 4.18 21.01 -5.45
C LYS A 168 4.25 22.20 -6.38
N ASP A 169 4.57 21.98 -7.65
CA ASP A 169 4.63 22.98 -8.72
C ASP A 169 3.48 23.98 -8.67
N ASN A 170 2.25 23.50 -8.62
CA ASN A 170 1.06 24.35 -8.54
C ASN A 170 0.96 25.17 -7.24
N HIS A 171 1.46 24.65 -6.12
CA HIS A 171 1.52 25.42 -4.86
C HIS A 171 2.58 26.52 -4.95
N ILE A 172 3.74 26.21 -5.54
CA ILE A 172 4.83 27.18 -5.78
C ILE A 172 4.34 28.28 -6.71
N GLY A 173 3.67 27.90 -7.82
CA GLY A 173 3.07 28.86 -8.76
C GLY A 173 2.05 29.78 -8.10
N ALA A 174 1.17 29.24 -7.26
CA ALA A 174 0.17 30.01 -6.52
C ALA A 174 0.78 30.95 -5.47
N ALA A 175 1.87 30.54 -4.79
CA ALA A 175 2.58 31.36 -3.81
C ALA A 175 3.50 32.39 -4.47
N GLY A 176 3.96 32.14 -5.70
CA GLY A 176 4.83 32.99 -6.51
C GLY A 176 6.33 32.66 -6.41
N SER A 177 6.78 31.88 -5.45
CA SER A 177 8.16 31.32 -5.36
C SER A 177 8.24 30.17 -4.35
N VAL A 178 9.32 29.38 -4.41
CA VAL A 178 9.66 28.34 -3.44
C VAL A 178 9.75 28.90 -2.03
N THR A 179 10.50 30.00 -1.84
CA THR A 179 10.68 30.68 -0.55
C THR A 179 9.36 31.08 0.07
N LYS A 180 8.47 31.74 -0.70
CA LYS A 180 7.15 32.14 -0.20
C LYS A 180 6.28 30.95 0.17
N ALA A 181 6.25 29.91 -0.66
CA ALA A 181 5.49 28.69 -0.40
C ALA A 181 5.88 28.05 0.92
N VAL A 182 7.19 27.87 1.17
CA VAL A 182 7.71 27.32 2.43
C VAL A 182 7.40 28.24 3.62
N GLN A 183 7.57 29.56 3.50
CA GLN A 183 7.27 30.49 4.58
C GLN A 183 5.77 30.50 4.95
N MET A 184 4.89 30.49 3.96
CA MET A 184 3.44 30.41 4.18
C MET A 184 3.06 29.08 4.84
N ALA A 185 3.66 27.97 4.41
CA ALA A 185 3.43 26.67 5.02
C ALA A 185 3.90 26.64 6.48
N LYS A 186 5.07 27.20 6.80
CA LYS A 186 5.58 27.32 8.18
C LYS A 186 4.67 28.15 9.08
N ALA A 187 4.11 29.23 8.55
CA ALA A 187 3.19 30.08 9.30
C ALA A 187 1.82 29.44 9.57
N TYR A 188 1.37 28.53 8.68
CA TYR A 188 0.06 27.91 8.77
C TYR A 188 0.05 26.54 9.44
N ALA A 189 1.03 25.70 9.13
CA ALA A 189 1.06 24.30 9.59
C ALA A 189 1.40 24.20 11.09
N PRO A 190 0.83 23.21 11.81
CA PRO A 190 1.27 22.89 13.17
C PRO A 190 2.76 22.59 13.21
N CYS A 191 3.45 23.03 14.26
CA CYS A 191 4.91 22.93 14.42
C CYS A 191 5.46 21.48 14.37
N VAL A 192 4.61 20.47 14.63
CA VAL A 192 4.99 19.05 14.60
C VAL A 192 4.98 18.46 13.19
N ARG A 193 4.51 19.20 12.15
CA ARG A 193 4.46 18.70 10.77
C ARG A 193 5.68 19.16 9.99
N LYS A 194 6.34 18.20 9.36
CA LYS A 194 7.38 18.48 8.38
C LYS A 194 6.81 19.16 7.15
N ILE A 195 7.61 20.06 6.57
CA ILE A 195 7.33 20.70 5.29
C ILE A 195 8.24 20.08 4.24
N GLU A 196 7.59 19.39 3.31
CA GLU A 196 8.21 18.84 2.13
C GLU A 196 7.90 19.71 0.93
N ILE A 197 8.85 19.85 0.01
CA ILE A 197 8.68 20.60 -1.23
C ILE A 197 9.28 19.84 -2.41
N GLU A 198 8.52 19.74 -3.49
CA GLU A 198 8.91 19.14 -4.77
C GLU A 198 9.57 20.21 -5.64
N VAL A 199 10.78 19.94 -6.14
CA VAL A 199 11.60 20.85 -6.94
C VAL A 199 12.18 20.15 -8.15
N GLU A 200 12.36 20.88 -9.25
CA GLU A 200 12.83 20.36 -10.55
C GLU A 200 14.16 20.94 -11.00
N THR A 201 14.68 21.99 -10.34
CA THR A 201 15.94 22.65 -10.70
C THR A 201 16.86 22.88 -9.51
N LEU A 202 18.18 23.01 -9.75
CA LEU A 202 19.15 23.31 -8.71
C LEU A 202 18.93 24.70 -8.07
N GLU A 203 18.37 25.65 -8.80
CA GLU A 203 17.97 26.96 -8.28
C GLU A 203 16.88 26.80 -7.23
N GLN A 204 15.83 26.03 -7.53
CA GLN A 204 14.76 25.72 -6.58
C GLN A 204 15.27 24.93 -5.38
N VAL A 205 16.27 24.04 -5.55
CA VAL A 205 16.92 23.34 -4.44
C VAL A 205 17.59 24.35 -3.49
N ARG A 206 18.35 25.35 -4.01
CA ARG A 206 18.95 26.40 -3.18
C ARG A 206 17.88 27.19 -2.41
N GLU A 207 16.86 27.65 -3.10
CA GLU A 207 15.73 28.35 -2.44
C GLU A 207 15.08 27.53 -1.34
N ALA A 208 14.82 26.24 -1.58
CA ALA A 208 14.19 25.34 -0.62
C ALA A 208 15.04 25.14 0.64
N VAL A 209 16.36 24.98 0.46
CA VAL A 209 17.33 24.90 1.56
C VAL A 209 17.38 26.20 2.36
N GLU A 210 17.48 27.36 1.71
CA GLU A 210 17.53 28.67 2.36
C GLU A 210 16.22 29.00 3.09
N ALA A 211 15.09 28.60 2.52
CA ALA A 211 13.78 28.73 3.16
C ALA A 211 13.58 27.74 4.33
N GLY A 212 14.46 26.74 4.46
CA GLY A 212 14.47 25.75 5.54
C GLY A 212 13.34 24.75 5.41
N ALA A 213 13.14 24.18 4.23
CA ALA A 213 12.28 23.00 4.06
C ALA A 213 12.87 21.81 4.83
N ASP A 214 12.01 20.95 5.39
CA ASP A 214 12.44 19.76 6.14
C ASP A 214 12.82 18.59 5.23
N ILE A 215 12.11 18.47 4.10
CA ILE A 215 12.34 17.45 3.07
C ILE A 215 12.31 18.15 1.70
N ILE A 216 13.29 17.82 0.86
CA ILE A 216 13.36 18.32 -0.52
C ILE A 216 13.25 17.14 -1.47
N MET A 217 12.12 17.08 -2.20
CA MET A 217 11.85 16.06 -3.20
C MET A 217 12.40 16.50 -4.55
N LEU A 218 13.34 15.73 -5.08
CA LEU A 218 13.98 15.91 -6.39
C LEU A 218 13.12 15.20 -7.44
N ASP A 219 12.26 15.93 -8.15
CA ASP A 219 11.31 15.35 -9.09
C ASP A 219 11.84 15.37 -10.52
N ASN A 220 11.77 14.22 -11.18
CA ASN A 220 12.15 14.02 -12.59
C ASN A 220 13.56 14.52 -12.98
N MET A 221 14.50 14.62 -12.04
CA MET A 221 15.90 14.98 -12.30
C MET A 221 16.72 13.78 -12.80
N THR A 222 17.78 14.06 -13.60
CA THR A 222 18.75 13.01 -13.94
C THR A 222 19.60 12.63 -12.73
N PRO A 223 20.17 11.40 -12.68
CA PRO A 223 21.04 10.97 -11.57
C PRO A 223 22.21 11.94 -11.30
N GLU A 224 22.77 12.56 -12.33
CA GLU A 224 23.88 13.52 -12.25
C GLU A 224 23.43 14.79 -11.54
N VAL A 225 22.25 15.34 -11.89
CA VAL A 225 21.67 16.52 -11.27
C VAL A 225 21.23 16.22 -9.83
N MET A 226 20.69 15.02 -9.56
CA MET A 226 20.35 14.61 -8.20
C MET A 226 21.58 14.57 -7.28
N ARG A 227 22.74 14.05 -7.75
CA ARG A 227 23.98 14.06 -6.96
C ARG A 227 24.42 15.49 -6.61
N GLN A 228 24.37 16.42 -7.58
CA GLN A 228 24.65 17.83 -7.34
C GLN A 228 23.65 18.44 -6.33
N ALA A 229 22.38 18.08 -6.41
CA ALA A 229 21.36 18.53 -5.47
C ALA A 229 21.62 18.00 -4.04
N VAL A 230 21.99 16.72 -3.90
CA VAL A 230 22.34 16.13 -2.60
C VAL A 230 23.58 16.81 -1.99
N GLU A 231 24.62 17.05 -2.79
CA GLU A 231 25.80 17.80 -2.36
C GLU A 231 25.46 19.24 -1.93
N LEU A 232 24.59 19.93 -2.70
CA LEU A 232 24.14 21.28 -2.39
C LEU A 232 23.32 21.34 -1.10
N ILE A 233 22.45 20.34 -0.86
CA ILE A 233 21.62 20.25 0.36
C ILE A 233 22.51 20.01 1.58
N ASP A 234 23.58 19.24 1.46
CA ASP A 234 24.61 19.00 2.49
C ASP A 234 24.02 18.70 3.89
N GLY A 235 23.05 17.80 3.96
CA GLY A 235 22.40 17.36 5.20
C GLY A 235 21.50 18.40 5.89
N ARG A 236 21.29 19.59 5.30
CA ARG A 236 20.42 20.65 5.86
C ARG A 236 18.92 20.33 5.76
N ALA A 237 18.55 19.42 4.87
CA ALA A 237 17.22 18.83 4.73
C ALA A 237 17.35 17.35 4.37
N GLN A 238 16.29 16.57 4.63
CA GLN A 238 16.20 15.21 4.10
C GLN A 238 15.92 15.28 2.58
N THR A 239 16.38 14.27 1.86
CA THR A 239 16.28 14.22 0.40
C THR A 239 15.36 13.08 -0.04
N GLU A 240 14.45 13.36 -0.96
CA GLU A 240 13.60 12.34 -1.60
C GLU A 240 13.83 12.36 -3.11
N CYS A 241 13.91 11.18 -3.72
CA CYS A 241 13.87 11.02 -5.17
C CYS A 241 12.47 10.56 -5.60
N SER A 242 11.87 11.24 -6.57
CA SER A 242 10.56 10.93 -7.15
C SER A 242 10.61 11.00 -8.67
N GLY A 243 9.58 10.46 -9.32
CA GLY A 243 9.41 10.46 -10.77
C GLY A 243 9.78 9.13 -11.43
N ASN A 244 8.77 8.44 -11.95
CA ASN A 244 8.89 7.20 -12.73
C ASN A 244 9.79 6.10 -12.11
N ILE A 245 9.76 5.95 -10.79
CA ILE A 245 10.55 4.97 -10.05
C ILE A 245 9.90 3.59 -10.21
N THR A 246 10.67 2.66 -10.77
CA THR A 246 10.29 1.27 -11.00
C THR A 246 11.40 0.32 -10.55
N LYS A 247 11.09 -0.98 -10.55
CA LYS A 247 12.06 -2.04 -10.25
C LYS A 247 13.30 -1.99 -11.16
N GLU A 248 13.13 -1.56 -12.42
CA GLU A 248 14.18 -1.54 -13.43
C GLU A 248 15.19 -0.42 -13.21
N ASN A 249 14.79 0.70 -12.61
CA ASN A 249 15.64 1.89 -12.49
C ASN A 249 16.10 2.20 -11.05
N ILE A 250 15.48 1.59 -10.04
CA ILE A 250 15.74 1.92 -8.62
C ILE A 250 17.18 1.65 -8.18
N GLN A 251 17.88 0.69 -8.81
CA GLN A 251 19.28 0.43 -8.50
C GLN A 251 20.19 1.62 -8.77
N LYS A 252 19.90 2.43 -9.81
CA LYS A 252 20.66 3.65 -10.12
C LYS A 252 20.51 4.72 -9.03
N ILE A 253 19.36 4.73 -8.34
CA ILE A 253 19.04 5.68 -7.28
C ILE A 253 19.78 5.33 -5.99
N ARG A 254 20.02 4.06 -5.74
CA ARG A 254 20.78 3.57 -4.57
C ARG A 254 22.13 4.28 -4.37
N GLU A 255 22.79 4.63 -5.47
CA GLU A 255 24.13 5.25 -5.47
C GLU A 255 24.12 6.79 -5.42
N ILE A 256 22.95 7.41 -5.53
CA ILE A 256 22.81 8.87 -5.52
C ILE A 256 23.05 9.44 -4.11
N GLY A 257 22.67 8.69 -3.07
CA GLY A 257 22.83 9.11 -1.68
C GLY A 257 21.63 9.88 -1.11
N VAL A 258 20.44 9.77 -1.71
CA VAL A 258 19.20 10.29 -1.14
C VAL A 258 18.76 9.49 0.10
N ASP A 259 17.90 10.08 0.93
CA ASP A 259 17.37 9.42 2.14
C ASP A 259 16.14 8.58 1.81
N PHE A 260 15.31 9.08 0.90
CA PHE A 260 14.04 8.44 0.50
C PHE A 260 13.94 8.27 -1.00
N VAL A 261 13.19 7.25 -1.41
CA VAL A 261 12.71 7.09 -2.78
C VAL A 261 11.23 6.74 -2.73
N SER A 262 10.37 7.51 -3.40
CA SER A 262 8.96 7.23 -3.49
C SER A 262 8.55 6.65 -4.84
N SER A 263 7.70 5.62 -4.81
CA SER A 263 7.20 4.96 -6.01
C SER A 263 5.69 4.73 -5.94
N GLY A 264 4.96 5.35 -6.88
CA GLY A 264 3.53 5.07 -7.07
C GLY A 264 3.28 3.67 -7.63
N ALA A 265 4.26 3.09 -8.33
CA ALA A 265 4.13 1.76 -8.92
C ALA A 265 3.89 0.66 -7.88
N LEU A 266 4.32 0.86 -6.62
CA LEU A 266 4.06 -0.07 -5.53
C LEU A 266 2.56 -0.35 -5.34
N THR A 267 1.72 0.62 -5.65
CA THR A 267 0.27 0.52 -5.47
C THR A 267 -0.48 0.50 -6.80
N HIS A 268 -0.27 1.45 -7.71
CA HIS A 268 -1.09 1.54 -8.92
C HIS A 268 -0.70 0.53 -10.03
N SER A 269 0.51 -0.06 -10.01
CA SER A 269 0.99 -0.99 -11.04
C SER A 269 1.39 -2.37 -10.53
N ALA A 270 1.28 -2.64 -9.23
CA ALA A 270 1.53 -3.97 -8.69
C ALA A 270 0.49 -4.97 -9.23
N PRO A 271 0.91 -6.13 -9.79
CA PRO A 271 -0.01 -7.20 -10.16
C PRO A 271 -0.66 -7.80 -8.90
N ILE A 272 -1.76 -8.49 -9.05
CA ILE A 272 -2.32 -9.32 -7.99
C ILE A 272 -1.45 -10.57 -7.80
N LEU A 273 -1.50 -11.19 -6.61
CA LEU A 273 -0.98 -12.54 -6.37
C LEU A 273 -2.10 -13.55 -6.60
N ASP A 274 -1.87 -14.57 -7.44
CA ASP A 274 -2.92 -15.56 -7.70
C ASP A 274 -3.10 -16.51 -6.50
N ILE A 275 -4.32 -16.53 -5.95
CA ILE A 275 -4.75 -17.32 -4.78
C ILE A 275 -6.13 -17.88 -5.07
N SER A 276 -6.44 -19.08 -4.61
CA SER A 276 -7.76 -19.67 -4.80
C SER A 276 -8.26 -20.43 -3.57
N MET A 277 -9.59 -20.48 -3.42
CA MET A 277 -10.27 -21.40 -2.52
C MET A 277 -10.58 -22.69 -3.29
N LYS A 278 -10.29 -23.86 -2.69
CA LYS A 278 -10.41 -25.19 -3.32
C LYS A 278 -10.89 -26.24 -2.30
N ASN A 279 -11.25 -27.41 -2.80
CA ASN A 279 -11.56 -28.57 -1.98
C ASN A 279 -12.76 -28.36 -1.03
N LEU A 280 -13.75 -27.54 -1.42
CA LEU A 280 -14.95 -27.36 -0.61
C LEU A 280 -15.68 -28.67 -0.45
N HIS A 281 -15.99 -29.05 0.80
CA HIS A 281 -16.78 -30.25 1.13
C HIS A 281 -17.56 -30.05 2.44
N ALA A 282 -18.67 -30.76 2.59
CA ALA A 282 -19.47 -30.79 3.83
C ALA A 282 -18.74 -31.54 4.94
N VAL A 283 -18.91 -31.12 6.20
CA VAL A 283 -18.36 -31.71 7.41
C VAL A 283 -19.42 -31.92 8.49
#